data_6da11dcff23b85ffbcebde19f2249894
#
_entry.id   6da11dcff23b85ffbcebde19f2249894
#
_cell.length_a   1.000
_cell.length_b   1.000
_cell.length_c   1.000
_cell.angle_alpha   90.00
_cell.angle_beta   90.00
_cell.angle_gamma   90.00
#
_symmetry.space_group_name_H-M   'P 1'
#
loop_
_entity.id
_entity.type
_entity.pdbx_description
1 polymer ?
#
loop_
_entity_poly.entity_id
_entity_poly.type
_entity_poly.pdbx_seq_one_letter_code
_entity_poly.pdbx_strand_id
1 'polypeptide(L)'
;MPPRISIIIPCYNEEEAFSFCRRAIGEVLAGLIRKGKVGADSKIVFVNDGSKDKTWELIEAACREDSLFAGICLSRNFGHQYAVLAGLQAAPGDALISIDADLQDDVSVIETMVNHFINGSDVVYGVREDRSMDTAFKRFTALAFYRLMQGLGAKSVFNHADYRLMSRRAVEALSEFHESALYLRGLMPLIGFTQSTVSYKRAVRVAGETKYPLSKMI
;
A
#
# COMPACT_ATOMS: atom_id res chain seq x y z
N MET A 1 -13.54 -1.36 21.28
CA MET A 1 -13.88 -0.34 20.27
C MET A 1 -13.39 -0.83 18.92
N PRO A 2 -14.05 -0.50 17.78
CA PRO A 2 -13.52 -0.84 16.47
C PRO A 2 -12.18 -0.13 16.26
N PRO A 3 -11.22 -0.77 15.56
CA PRO A 3 -9.89 -0.20 15.35
C PRO A 3 -9.94 1.02 14.45
N ARG A 4 -9.07 1.97 14.69
CA ARG A 4 -8.82 3.11 13.81
C ARG A 4 -7.87 2.69 12.69
N ILE A 5 -8.26 2.92 11.45
CA ILE A 5 -7.46 2.56 10.26
C ILE A 5 -7.07 3.81 9.48
N SER A 6 -5.82 3.87 9.00
CA SER A 6 -5.43 4.85 7.99
C SER A 6 -5.02 4.14 6.69
N ILE A 7 -5.57 4.62 5.56
CA ILE A 7 -5.22 4.13 4.22
C ILE A 7 -4.26 5.14 3.59
N ILE A 8 -3.03 4.70 3.31
CA ILE A 8 -1.93 5.50 2.80
C ILE A 8 -1.83 5.34 1.29
N ILE A 9 -1.90 6.46 0.57
CA ILE A 9 -1.91 6.48 -0.89
C ILE A 9 -0.80 7.41 -1.37
N PRO A 10 0.35 6.88 -1.81
CA PRO A 10 1.40 7.68 -2.41
C PRO A 10 0.97 8.18 -3.80
N CYS A 11 1.17 9.47 -4.07
CA CYS A 11 0.77 10.14 -5.29
C CYS A 11 1.95 10.90 -5.90
N TYR A 12 2.24 10.66 -7.18
CA TYR A 12 3.20 11.43 -7.97
C TYR A 12 2.69 11.63 -9.38
N ASN A 13 2.28 12.86 -9.72
CA ASN A 13 1.64 13.22 -10.99
C ASN A 13 0.45 12.29 -11.30
N GLU A 14 -0.56 12.31 -10.44
CA GLU A 14 -1.75 11.45 -10.50
C GLU A 14 -3.04 12.26 -10.72
N GLU A 15 -2.95 13.48 -11.30
CA GLU A 15 -4.14 14.36 -11.48
C GLU A 15 -5.29 13.67 -12.22
N GLU A 16 -5.00 12.81 -13.21
CA GLU A 16 -6.01 12.08 -13.97
C GLU A 16 -6.67 10.95 -13.18
N ALA A 17 -5.90 10.24 -12.33
CA ALA A 17 -6.38 9.11 -11.56
C ALA A 17 -7.01 9.50 -10.21
N PHE A 18 -6.65 10.69 -9.68
CA PHE A 18 -6.97 11.10 -8.32
C PHE A 18 -8.47 11.04 -7.99
N SER A 19 -9.32 11.58 -8.85
CA SER A 19 -10.77 11.63 -8.60
C SER A 19 -11.39 10.23 -8.52
N PHE A 20 -10.93 9.29 -9.35
CA PHE A 20 -11.37 7.91 -9.32
C PHE A 20 -10.89 7.20 -8.05
N CYS A 21 -9.61 7.39 -7.71
CA CYS A 21 -8.99 6.83 -6.51
C CYS A 21 -9.69 7.33 -5.23
N ARG A 22 -9.86 8.65 -5.09
CA ARG A 22 -10.57 9.28 -3.98
C ARG A 22 -11.94 8.67 -3.75
N ARG A 23 -12.74 8.54 -4.82
CA ARG A 23 -14.10 8.00 -4.75
C ARG A 23 -14.09 6.54 -4.34
N ALA A 24 -13.34 5.69 -5.05
CA ALA A 24 -13.33 4.25 -4.82
C ALA A 24 -12.90 3.88 -3.39
N ILE A 25 -11.81 4.47 -2.91
CA ILE A 25 -11.28 4.18 -1.56
C ILE A 25 -12.15 4.85 -0.50
N GLY A 26 -12.70 6.04 -0.79
CA GLY A 26 -13.66 6.74 0.08
C GLY A 26 -14.91 5.90 0.34
N GLU A 27 -15.51 5.31 -0.70
CA GLU A 27 -16.67 4.43 -0.60
C GLU A 27 -16.38 3.18 0.25
N VAL A 28 -15.21 2.57 0.07
CA VAL A 28 -14.78 1.40 0.86
C VAL A 28 -14.65 1.76 2.34
N LEU A 29 -13.90 2.82 2.67
CA LEU A 29 -13.68 3.21 4.07
C LEU A 29 -14.98 3.65 4.74
N ALA A 30 -15.81 4.46 4.07
CA ALA A 30 -17.12 4.85 4.58
C ALA A 30 -18.04 3.62 4.79
N GLY A 31 -17.95 2.62 3.92
CA GLY A 31 -18.65 1.34 4.07
C GLY A 31 -18.22 0.58 5.32
N LEU A 32 -16.92 0.51 5.59
CA LEU A 32 -16.36 -0.15 6.78
C LEU A 32 -16.77 0.56 8.08
N ILE A 33 -16.78 1.89 8.08
CA ILE A 33 -17.26 2.71 9.21
C ILE A 33 -18.75 2.44 9.47
N ARG A 34 -19.60 2.46 8.43
CA ARG A 34 -21.04 2.18 8.57
C ARG A 34 -21.31 0.76 9.09
N LYS A 35 -20.48 -0.22 8.73
CA LYS A 35 -20.56 -1.60 9.23
C LYS A 35 -20.02 -1.75 10.67
N GLY A 36 -19.47 -0.69 11.27
CA GLY A 36 -18.83 -0.74 12.59
C GLY A 36 -17.56 -1.59 12.64
N LYS A 37 -16.95 -1.90 11.51
CA LYS A 37 -15.70 -2.69 11.44
C LYS A 37 -14.47 -1.86 11.80
N VAL A 38 -14.51 -0.55 11.53
CA VAL A 38 -13.44 0.41 11.84
C VAL A 38 -14.03 1.65 12.51
N GLY A 39 -13.20 2.38 13.26
CA GLY A 39 -13.58 3.60 13.96
C GLY A 39 -13.96 4.74 13.00
N ALA A 40 -14.87 5.61 13.42
CA ALA A 40 -15.33 6.77 12.64
C ALA A 40 -14.21 7.80 12.40
N ASP A 41 -13.15 7.76 13.19
CA ASP A 41 -11.96 8.61 13.08
C ASP A 41 -10.87 8.02 12.15
N SER A 42 -11.18 6.92 11.44
CA SER A 42 -10.33 6.36 10.38
C SER A 42 -10.16 7.35 9.23
N LYS A 43 -9.02 7.32 8.52
CA LYS A 43 -8.61 8.31 7.53
C LYS A 43 -8.10 7.68 6.24
N ILE A 44 -8.18 8.45 5.16
CA ILE A 44 -7.43 8.24 3.92
C ILE A 44 -6.37 9.34 3.85
N VAL A 45 -5.10 8.95 3.76
CA VAL A 45 -3.96 9.86 3.79
C VAL A 45 -3.25 9.79 2.44
N PHE A 46 -3.44 10.83 1.62
CA PHE A 46 -2.70 11.00 0.38
C PHE A 46 -1.32 11.59 0.66
N VAL A 47 -0.28 10.99 0.09
CA VAL A 47 1.10 11.46 0.24
C VAL A 47 1.59 11.95 -1.11
N ASN A 48 1.64 13.27 -1.29
CA ASN A 48 2.19 13.89 -2.49
C ASN A 48 3.71 13.82 -2.49
N ASP A 49 4.29 13.05 -3.40
CA ASP A 49 5.73 12.88 -3.58
C ASP A 49 6.33 13.95 -4.53
N GLY A 50 6.05 15.23 -4.26
CA GLY A 50 6.57 16.35 -5.03
C GLY A 50 6.06 16.38 -6.49
N SER A 51 4.76 16.18 -6.70
CA SER A 51 4.11 16.27 -8.01
C SER A 51 4.32 17.63 -8.66
N LYS A 52 4.34 17.66 -10.00
CA LYS A 52 4.49 18.87 -10.82
C LYS A 52 3.19 19.28 -11.52
N ASP A 53 2.17 18.41 -11.45
CA ASP A 53 0.83 18.61 -11.97
C ASP A 53 -0.12 19.10 -10.84
N LYS A 54 -1.42 19.06 -11.07
CA LYS A 54 -2.44 19.51 -10.11
C LYS A 54 -2.74 18.54 -8.97
N THR A 55 -1.96 17.43 -8.83
CA THR A 55 -2.22 16.41 -7.81
C THR A 55 -2.33 17.00 -6.41
N TRP A 56 -1.42 17.90 -6.01
CA TRP A 56 -1.45 18.49 -4.66
C TRP A 56 -2.68 19.38 -4.44
N GLU A 57 -3.02 20.22 -5.42
CA GLU A 57 -4.20 21.07 -5.36
C GLU A 57 -5.49 20.23 -5.18
N LEU A 58 -5.59 19.11 -5.86
CA LEU A 58 -6.72 18.17 -5.75
C LEU A 58 -6.77 17.51 -4.36
N ILE A 59 -5.62 17.13 -3.80
CA ILE A 59 -5.53 16.58 -2.44
C ILE A 59 -6.01 17.63 -1.41
N GLU A 60 -5.51 18.87 -1.49
CA GLU A 60 -5.92 19.93 -0.58
C GLU A 60 -7.43 20.23 -0.68
N ALA A 61 -7.99 20.24 -1.89
CA ALA A 61 -9.42 20.40 -2.09
C ALA A 61 -10.22 19.28 -1.41
N ALA A 62 -9.81 18.02 -1.59
CA ALA A 62 -10.45 16.87 -0.96
C ALA A 62 -10.42 16.96 0.58
N CYS A 63 -9.29 17.37 1.16
CA CYS A 63 -9.15 17.54 2.61
C CYS A 63 -10.02 18.67 3.18
N ARG A 64 -10.29 19.73 2.38
CA ARG A 64 -11.21 20.81 2.79
C ARG A 64 -12.68 20.40 2.71
N GLU A 65 -13.03 19.54 1.76
CA GLU A 65 -14.41 19.10 1.53
C GLU A 65 -14.87 18.03 2.53
N ASP A 66 -13.99 17.11 2.91
CA ASP A 66 -14.36 15.97 3.76
C ASP A 66 -13.22 15.61 4.72
N SER A 67 -13.53 15.63 6.00
CA SER A 67 -12.60 15.26 7.06
C SER A 67 -12.12 13.80 7.01
N LEU A 68 -12.72 12.96 6.17
CA LEU A 68 -12.25 11.59 5.91
C LEU A 68 -10.84 11.59 5.28
N PHE A 69 -10.48 12.64 4.54
CA PHE A 69 -9.23 12.78 3.82
C PHE A 69 -8.21 13.60 4.59
N ALA A 70 -6.95 13.25 4.44
CA ALA A 70 -5.79 14.00 4.92
C ALA A 70 -4.70 13.99 3.85
N GLY A 71 -3.83 15.00 3.85
CA GLY A 71 -2.74 15.14 2.89
C GLY A 71 -1.40 15.36 3.59
N ILE A 72 -0.36 14.74 3.04
CA ILE A 72 1.05 14.98 3.37
C ILE A 72 1.74 15.43 2.09
N CYS A 73 2.47 16.56 2.12
CA CYS A 73 3.22 17.06 0.99
C CYS A 73 4.72 16.96 1.27
N LEU A 74 5.42 16.16 0.49
CA LEU A 74 6.87 16.08 0.55
C LEU A 74 7.49 17.25 -0.24
N SER A 75 8.63 17.76 0.22
CA SER A 75 9.31 18.93 -0.35
C SER A 75 9.81 18.72 -1.80
N ARG A 76 10.00 17.46 -2.22
CA ARG A 76 10.39 17.04 -3.58
C ARG A 76 10.03 15.58 -3.79
N ASN A 77 10.25 15.06 -4.98
CA ASN A 77 10.16 13.63 -5.25
C ASN A 77 11.33 12.89 -4.55
N PHE A 78 10.98 12.00 -3.62
CA PHE A 78 11.88 11.09 -2.91
C PHE A 78 11.76 9.65 -3.41
N GLY A 79 10.71 9.35 -4.18
CA GLY A 79 10.39 8.04 -4.70
C GLY A 79 9.34 7.29 -3.87
N HIS A 80 8.65 6.39 -4.54
CA HIS A 80 7.48 5.68 -4.02
C HIS A 80 7.66 5.10 -2.62
N GLN A 81 8.77 4.40 -2.35
CA GLN A 81 9.02 3.74 -1.06
C GLN A 81 9.12 4.75 0.10
N TYR A 82 9.75 5.91 -0.14
CA TYR A 82 9.84 6.96 0.87
C TYR A 82 8.51 7.67 1.10
N ALA A 83 7.70 7.85 0.04
CA ALA A 83 6.36 8.41 0.18
C ALA A 83 5.45 7.46 1.00
N VAL A 84 5.50 6.16 0.74
CA VAL A 84 4.80 5.15 1.56
C VAL A 84 5.27 5.21 3.01
N LEU A 85 6.59 5.21 3.25
CA LEU A 85 7.14 5.25 4.61
C LEU A 85 6.72 6.53 5.35
N ALA A 86 6.79 7.70 4.71
CA ALA A 86 6.34 8.97 5.29
C ALA A 86 4.87 8.91 5.72
N GLY A 87 4.01 8.33 4.89
CA GLY A 87 2.61 8.11 5.21
C GLY A 87 2.41 7.14 6.38
N LEU A 88 3.13 6.01 6.39
CA LEU A 88 3.05 5.02 7.46
C LEU A 88 3.47 5.60 8.82
N GLN A 89 4.52 6.42 8.84
CA GLN A 89 5.03 7.03 10.08
C GLN A 89 4.15 8.16 10.58
N ALA A 90 3.66 9.03 9.69
CA ALA A 90 2.92 10.24 10.07
C ALA A 90 1.42 9.99 10.31
N ALA A 91 0.81 9.01 9.62
CA ALA A 91 -0.61 8.77 9.74
C ALA A 91 -0.97 8.12 11.08
N PRO A 92 -2.06 8.55 11.74
CA PRO A 92 -2.55 7.93 12.96
C PRO A 92 -3.27 6.60 12.68
N GLY A 93 -3.49 5.79 13.70
CA GLY A 93 -4.34 4.59 13.64
C GLY A 93 -3.70 3.35 14.27
N ASP A 94 -4.54 2.35 14.57
CA ASP A 94 -4.12 1.07 15.14
C ASP A 94 -3.53 0.16 14.06
N ALA A 95 -3.99 0.34 12.81
CA ALA A 95 -3.39 -0.27 11.64
C ALA A 95 -3.41 0.67 10.42
N LEU A 96 -2.46 0.46 9.53
CA LEU A 96 -2.22 1.26 8.34
C LEU A 96 -2.22 0.38 7.10
N ILE A 97 -2.87 0.84 6.03
CA ILE A 97 -2.96 0.11 4.76
C ILE A 97 -2.26 0.96 3.71
N SER A 98 -1.27 0.42 3.00
CA SER A 98 -0.69 1.06 1.82
C SER A 98 -1.32 0.50 0.54
N ILE A 99 -1.71 1.36 -0.39
CA ILE A 99 -2.26 1.01 -1.71
C ILE A 99 -1.89 2.06 -2.74
N ASP A 100 -1.66 1.64 -3.99
CA ASP A 100 -1.32 2.54 -5.09
C ASP A 100 -2.54 3.34 -5.58
N ALA A 101 -2.30 4.58 -6.05
CA ALA A 101 -3.35 5.50 -6.52
C ALA A 101 -3.99 5.06 -7.86
N ASP A 102 -3.36 4.16 -8.62
CA ASP A 102 -3.77 3.77 -9.98
C ASP A 102 -4.93 2.75 -10.04
N LEU A 103 -5.43 2.32 -8.87
CA LEU A 103 -6.54 1.36 -8.71
C LEU A 103 -6.34 0.02 -9.46
N GLN A 104 -5.10 -0.38 -9.70
CA GLN A 104 -4.81 -1.71 -10.24
C GLN A 104 -5.00 -2.81 -9.20
N ASP A 105 -4.82 -2.49 -7.93
CA ASP A 105 -5.06 -3.40 -6.83
C ASP A 105 -6.53 -3.33 -6.38
N ASP A 106 -7.14 -4.48 -6.14
CA ASP A 106 -8.57 -4.58 -5.84
C ASP A 106 -8.91 -3.98 -4.46
N VAL A 107 -9.55 -2.82 -4.46
CA VAL A 107 -9.92 -2.10 -3.23
C VAL A 107 -10.91 -2.87 -2.34
N SER A 108 -11.66 -3.83 -2.90
CA SER A 108 -12.61 -4.64 -2.12
C SER A 108 -11.92 -5.54 -1.10
N VAL A 109 -10.65 -5.85 -1.32
CA VAL A 109 -9.81 -6.68 -0.45
C VAL A 109 -9.48 -5.97 0.88
N ILE A 110 -9.61 -4.64 0.97
CA ILE A 110 -9.39 -3.87 2.20
C ILE A 110 -10.24 -4.42 3.35
N GLU A 111 -11.50 -4.76 3.10
CA GLU A 111 -12.38 -5.33 4.13
C GLU A 111 -11.84 -6.67 4.66
N THR A 112 -11.32 -7.52 3.78
CA THR A 112 -10.72 -8.80 4.16
C THR A 112 -9.43 -8.60 4.95
N MET A 113 -8.58 -7.64 4.55
CA MET A 113 -7.36 -7.28 5.30
C MET A 113 -7.69 -6.80 6.72
N VAL A 114 -8.71 -5.95 6.85
CA VAL A 114 -9.20 -5.48 8.17
C VAL A 114 -9.70 -6.65 9.02
N ASN A 115 -10.43 -7.61 8.44
CA ASN A 115 -10.85 -8.80 9.18
C ASN A 115 -9.66 -9.63 9.67
N HIS A 116 -8.62 -9.83 8.84
CA HIS A 116 -7.39 -10.52 9.26
C HIS A 116 -6.69 -9.80 10.42
N PHE A 117 -6.62 -8.47 10.38
CA PHE A 117 -6.07 -7.66 11.46
C PHE A 117 -6.87 -7.81 12.75
N ILE A 118 -8.20 -7.72 12.70
CA ILE A 118 -9.09 -7.93 13.86
C ILE A 118 -8.90 -9.33 14.46
N ASN A 119 -8.60 -10.33 13.62
CA ASN A 119 -8.34 -11.71 14.04
C ASN A 119 -6.88 -11.94 14.49
N GLY A 120 -6.07 -10.89 14.68
CA GLY A 120 -4.75 -10.95 15.29
C GLY A 120 -3.56 -11.00 14.32
N SER A 121 -3.75 -10.78 13.02
CA SER A 121 -2.63 -10.62 12.09
C SER A 121 -2.05 -9.21 12.20
N ASP A 122 -0.73 -9.09 12.36
CA ASP A 122 -0.04 -7.80 12.39
C ASP A 122 0.30 -7.26 11.01
N VAL A 123 0.58 -8.17 10.08
CA VAL A 123 0.88 -7.82 8.70
C VAL A 123 0.02 -8.68 7.77
N VAL A 124 -0.73 -8.03 6.88
CA VAL A 124 -1.56 -8.71 5.88
C VAL A 124 -1.08 -8.29 4.50
N TYR A 125 -0.55 -9.22 3.72
CA TYR A 125 -0.07 -8.96 2.38
C TYR A 125 -1.18 -9.17 1.35
N GLY A 126 -1.36 -8.21 0.46
CA GLY A 126 -2.07 -8.43 -0.80
C GLY A 126 -1.18 -9.22 -1.76
N VAL A 127 -1.65 -10.37 -2.22
CA VAL A 127 -0.95 -11.26 -3.15
C VAL A 127 -1.72 -11.31 -4.47
N ARG A 128 -1.04 -10.98 -5.57
CA ARG A 128 -1.65 -11.03 -6.90
C ARG A 128 -1.79 -12.48 -7.37
N GLU A 129 -3.03 -12.91 -7.70
CA GLU A 129 -3.31 -14.28 -8.14
C GLU A 129 -2.75 -14.61 -9.53
N ASP A 130 -2.50 -13.60 -10.39
CA ASP A 130 -2.31 -13.83 -11.81
C ASP A 130 -0.85 -13.77 -12.27
N ARG A 131 -0.34 -14.98 -12.58
CA ARG A 131 0.73 -15.23 -13.55
C ARG A 131 0.31 -16.26 -14.58
N SER A 132 -0.96 -16.29 -14.99
CA SER A 132 -1.44 -17.19 -16.03
C SER A 132 -0.74 -16.97 -17.39
N MET A 133 -0.06 -15.81 -17.58
CA MET A 133 0.72 -15.45 -18.78
C MET A 133 2.23 -15.73 -18.63
N ASP A 134 2.72 -16.20 -17.48
CA ASP A 134 4.14 -16.55 -17.35
C ASP A 134 4.44 -17.89 -18.02
N THR A 135 5.36 -17.87 -18.98
CA THR A 135 5.87 -19.09 -19.61
C THR A 135 6.42 -20.05 -18.58
N ALA A 136 6.35 -21.37 -18.84
CA ALA A 136 6.87 -22.41 -17.95
C ALA A 136 8.32 -22.13 -17.52
N PHE A 137 9.13 -21.53 -18.41
CA PHE A 137 10.51 -21.14 -18.12
C PHE A 137 10.59 -20.02 -17.05
N LYS A 138 9.75 -18.96 -17.13
CA LYS A 138 9.72 -17.90 -16.13
C LYS A 138 9.25 -18.40 -14.76
N ARG A 139 8.29 -19.34 -14.73
CA ARG A 139 7.86 -19.99 -13.48
C ARG A 139 8.98 -20.80 -12.85
N PHE A 140 9.70 -21.58 -13.66
CA PHE A 140 10.81 -22.41 -13.19
C PHE A 140 11.96 -21.55 -12.63
N THR A 141 12.38 -20.51 -13.37
CA THR A 141 13.46 -19.61 -12.91
C THR A 141 13.07 -18.84 -11.65
N ALA A 142 11.82 -18.37 -11.54
CA ALA A 142 11.33 -17.74 -10.33
C ALA A 142 11.33 -18.71 -9.13
N LEU A 143 10.84 -19.95 -9.30
CA LEU A 143 10.87 -20.97 -8.26
C LEU A 143 12.30 -21.33 -7.82
N ALA A 144 13.23 -21.47 -8.77
CA ALA A 144 14.63 -21.74 -8.48
C ALA A 144 15.26 -20.57 -7.68
N PHE A 145 15.00 -19.32 -8.08
CA PHE A 145 15.45 -18.15 -7.36
C PHE A 145 14.91 -18.09 -5.92
N TYR A 146 13.60 -18.35 -5.73
CA TYR A 146 13.01 -18.34 -4.38
C TYR A 146 13.53 -19.47 -3.49
N ARG A 147 13.77 -20.69 -4.05
CA ARG A 147 14.40 -21.78 -3.30
C ARG A 147 15.83 -21.42 -2.89
N LEU A 148 16.59 -20.79 -3.78
CA LEU A 148 17.94 -20.30 -3.47
C LEU A 148 17.88 -19.26 -2.35
N MET A 149 16.99 -18.28 -2.42
CA MET A 149 16.83 -17.24 -1.39
C MET A 149 16.38 -17.84 -0.05
N GLN A 150 15.48 -18.82 -0.04
CA GLN A 150 15.10 -19.55 1.17
C GLN A 150 16.28 -20.32 1.77
N GLY A 151 17.11 -20.97 0.93
CA GLY A 151 18.34 -21.64 1.36
C GLY A 151 19.37 -20.68 1.96
N LEU A 152 19.37 -19.42 1.54
CA LEU A 152 20.18 -18.32 2.10
C LEU A 152 19.54 -17.66 3.34
N GLY A 153 18.42 -18.20 3.85
CA GLY A 153 17.74 -17.69 5.05
C GLY A 153 16.79 -16.51 4.82
N ALA A 154 16.57 -16.09 3.57
CA ALA A 154 15.65 -15.03 3.25
C ALA A 154 14.19 -15.53 3.33
N LYS A 155 13.42 -15.08 4.32
CA LYS A 155 11.98 -15.28 4.42
C LYS A 155 11.29 -14.29 3.48
N SER A 156 11.11 -14.63 2.21
CA SER A 156 10.41 -13.78 1.24
C SER A 156 8.98 -14.28 1.06
N VAL A 157 8.01 -13.39 1.20
CA VAL A 157 6.62 -13.67 0.79
C VAL A 157 6.55 -13.55 -0.72
N PHE A 158 6.20 -14.67 -1.39
CA PHE A 158 6.12 -14.74 -2.85
C PHE A 158 5.08 -13.76 -3.41
N ASN A 159 5.44 -12.97 -4.44
CA ASN A 159 4.52 -12.15 -5.25
C ASN A 159 3.69 -11.10 -4.49
N HIS A 160 4.17 -10.62 -3.32
CA HIS A 160 3.47 -9.55 -2.61
C HIS A 160 3.66 -8.19 -3.31
N ALA A 161 2.57 -7.44 -3.40
CA ALA A 161 2.56 -6.05 -3.85
C ALA A 161 2.93 -5.09 -2.70
N ASP A 162 3.05 -3.79 -2.98
CA ASP A 162 3.12 -2.75 -1.94
C ASP A 162 1.75 -2.54 -1.27
N TYR A 163 0.73 -3.29 -1.69
CA TYR A 163 -0.58 -3.38 -1.09
C TYR A 163 -0.54 -4.27 0.15
N ARG A 164 -0.57 -3.65 1.32
CA ARG A 164 -0.47 -4.35 2.61
C ARG A 164 -1.13 -3.58 3.73
N LEU A 165 -1.63 -4.32 4.74
CA LEU A 165 -2.02 -3.78 6.03
C LEU A 165 -0.92 -4.09 7.05
N MET A 166 -0.63 -3.13 7.93
CA MET A 166 0.33 -3.28 9.02
C MET A 166 -0.27 -2.74 10.32
N SER A 167 -0.14 -3.48 11.42
CA SER A 167 -0.44 -2.95 12.75
C SER A 167 0.49 -1.79 13.10
N ARG A 168 0.07 -0.89 14.01
CA ARG A 168 0.90 0.21 14.50
C ARG A 168 2.25 -0.29 15.01
N ARG A 169 2.26 -1.33 15.83
CA ARG A 169 3.49 -1.91 16.38
C ARG A 169 4.42 -2.46 15.28
N ALA A 170 3.87 -2.99 14.19
CA ALA A 170 4.69 -3.45 13.06
C ALA A 170 5.32 -2.28 12.30
N VAL A 171 4.60 -1.13 12.16
CA VAL A 171 5.16 0.10 11.58
C VAL A 171 6.22 0.71 12.48
N GLU A 172 6.03 0.72 13.78
CA GLU A 172 7.02 1.20 14.77
C GLU A 172 8.30 0.36 14.68
N ALA A 173 8.18 -0.97 14.68
CA ALA A 173 9.33 -1.85 14.51
C ALA A 173 10.04 -1.67 13.17
N LEU A 174 9.30 -1.39 12.08
CA LEU A 174 9.90 -1.04 10.79
C LEU A 174 10.70 0.26 10.86
N SER A 175 10.27 1.22 11.65
CA SER A 175 10.94 2.52 11.79
C SER A 175 12.30 2.44 12.52
N GLU A 176 12.59 1.34 13.23
CA GLU A 176 13.88 1.07 13.86
C GLU A 176 14.97 0.66 12.85
N PHE A 177 14.58 0.30 11.61
CA PHE A 177 15.53 -0.02 10.55
C PHE A 177 16.00 1.27 9.87
N HIS A 178 17.29 1.61 10.05
CA HIS A 178 17.92 2.82 9.49
C HIS A 178 18.69 2.49 8.20
N GLU A 179 18.04 1.86 7.24
CA GLU A 179 18.67 1.49 5.97
C GLU A 179 18.84 2.71 5.06
N SER A 180 20.03 2.90 4.50
CA SER A 180 20.29 3.98 3.53
C SER A 180 19.60 3.77 2.19
N ALA A 181 19.36 2.52 1.80
CA ALA A 181 18.58 2.12 0.63
C ALA A 181 17.30 1.41 1.09
N LEU A 182 16.20 2.16 1.18
CA LEU A 182 14.94 1.65 1.67
C LEU A 182 14.33 0.62 0.71
N TYR A 183 14.31 -0.64 1.14
CA TYR A 183 13.64 -1.73 0.43
C TYR A 183 12.58 -2.38 1.34
N LEU A 184 11.43 -1.72 1.46
CA LEU A 184 10.34 -2.13 2.35
C LEU A 184 9.92 -3.59 2.16
N ARG A 185 9.88 -4.08 0.90
CA ARG A 185 9.50 -5.47 0.60
C ARG A 185 10.46 -6.50 1.22
N GLY A 186 11.73 -6.18 1.31
CA GLY A 186 12.74 -7.05 1.93
C GLY A 186 12.75 -6.98 3.45
N LEU A 187 12.45 -5.81 4.01
CA LEU A 187 12.47 -5.60 5.47
C LEU A 187 11.24 -6.21 6.17
N MET A 188 10.06 -6.14 5.53
CA MET A 188 8.80 -6.60 6.10
C MET A 188 8.83 -8.03 6.68
N PRO A 189 9.35 -9.06 5.97
CA PRO A 189 9.40 -10.42 6.52
C PRO A 189 10.33 -10.55 7.72
N LEU A 190 11.28 -9.61 7.92
CA LEU A 190 12.29 -9.64 8.99
C LEU A 190 11.74 -9.14 10.34
N ILE A 191 10.68 -8.34 10.34
CA ILE A 191 10.12 -7.79 11.59
C ILE A 191 9.44 -8.85 12.48
N GLY A 192 9.17 -10.06 11.97
CA GLY A 192 8.85 -11.23 12.79
C GLY A 192 7.45 -11.28 13.41
N PHE A 193 6.55 -10.36 13.07
CA PHE A 193 5.16 -10.34 13.56
C PHE A 193 4.27 -11.39 12.87
N THR A 194 3.07 -11.60 13.43
CA THR A 194 2.06 -12.51 12.84
C THR A 194 1.64 -12.02 11.46
N GLN A 195 1.82 -12.86 10.44
CA GLN A 195 1.60 -12.53 9.05
C GLN A 195 0.49 -13.38 8.44
N SER A 196 -0.28 -12.77 7.54
CA SER A 196 -1.26 -13.46 6.70
C SER A 196 -1.27 -12.89 5.29
N THR A 197 -1.94 -13.58 4.38
CA THR A 197 -2.05 -13.17 2.97
C THR A 197 -3.48 -13.15 2.52
N VAL A 198 -3.83 -12.23 1.62
CA VAL A 198 -5.12 -12.15 0.95
C VAL A 198 -4.85 -12.06 -0.55
N SER A 199 -5.40 -13.01 -1.29
CA SER A 199 -5.24 -13.05 -2.75
C SER A 199 -6.24 -12.15 -3.45
N TYR A 200 -5.82 -11.51 -4.56
CA TYR A 200 -6.68 -10.70 -5.41
C TYR A 200 -6.25 -10.71 -6.87
N LYS A 201 -7.19 -10.40 -7.76
CA LYS A 201 -6.91 -10.23 -9.20
C LYS A 201 -6.57 -8.79 -9.50
N ARG A 202 -5.50 -8.58 -10.26
CA ARG A 202 -5.09 -7.23 -10.69
C ARG A 202 -6.04 -6.73 -11.78
N ALA A 203 -6.55 -5.51 -11.62
CA ALA A 203 -7.33 -4.82 -12.63
C ALA A 203 -6.43 -4.10 -13.66
N VAL A 204 -7.02 -3.71 -14.78
CA VAL A 204 -6.38 -2.80 -15.73
C VAL A 204 -6.35 -1.40 -15.11
N ARG A 205 -5.26 -0.66 -15.29
CA ARG A 205 -5.13 0.72 -14.80
C ARG A 205 -6.29 1.59 -15.31
N VAL A 206 -6.91 2.34 -14.41
CA VAL A 206 -8.08 3.17 -14.76
C VAL A 206 -7.67 4.45 -15.50
N ALA A 207 -6.50 5.04 -15.17
CA ALA A 207 -5.96 6.25 -15.81
C ALA A 207 -4.45 6.39 -15.55
N GLY A 208 -3.76 7.27 -16.29
CA GLY A 208 -2.34 7.60 -16.12
C GLY A 208 -1.37 6.73 -16.94
N GLU A 209 -0.13 7.23 -17.11
CA GLU A 209 0.94 6.56 -17.88
C GLU A 209 1.86 5.72 -16.97
N THR A 210 2.56 4.74 -17.59
CA THR A 210 3.58 3.94 -16.89
C THR A 210 4.80 4.81 -16.54
N LYS A 211 5.06 5.02 -15.25
CA LYS A 211 6.14 5.90 -14.74
C LYS A 211 7.53 5.23 -14.68
N TYR A 212 7.61 3.94 -15.01
CA TYR A 212 8.87 3.18 -15.12
C TYR A 212 9.07 2.66 -16.54
N PRO A 213 9.51 3.51 -17.51
CA PRO A 213 9.92 3.01 -18.80
C PRO A 213 11.17 2.13 -18.66
N LEU A 214 11.35 1.17 -19.57
CA LEU A 214 12.49 0.24 -19.60
C LEU A 214 13.86 0.93 -19.48
N SER A 215 13.98 2.18 -19.92
CA SER A 215 15.21 2.99 -19.82
C SER A 215 15.60 3.40 -18.38
N LYS A 216 14.73 3.24 -17.38
CA LYS A 216 15.02 3.49 -15.96
C LYS A 216 15.19 2.20 -15.15
N MET A 217 15.20 1.03 -15.81
CA MET A 217 15.37 -0.29 -15.16
C MET A 217 16.79 -0.84 -15.35
N ILE A 218 17.72 -0.05 -15.95
CA ILE A 218 19.15 -0.37 -16.13
C ILE A 218 19.97 0.52 -15.23
#